data_5c48ab0f7feb08aba58e7d8afa2e3758
#
_entry.id   5c48ab0f7feb08aba58e7d8afa2e3758
#
_cell.length_a   1.000
_cell.length_b   1.000
_cell.length_c   1.000
_cell.angle_alpha   90.00
_cell.angle_beta   90.00
_cell.angle_gamma   90.00
#
_symmetry.space_group_name_H-M   'P 1'
#
loop_
_entity.id
_entity.type
_entity.pdbx_description
1 polymer ?
#
loop_
_entity_poly.entity_id
_entity_poly.type
_entity_poly.pdbx_seq_one_letter_code
_entity_poly.pdbx_strand_id
1 'polypeptide(L)'
;MKPQDIGILVLSDMPVEARQIVSLLADDFPLAASSTDESRHVDDFDARKPDILLLAFRHLELAERHALGLLRHSEQAGLQRHHCIVLCDKDNLRQAFALCRKQCFDDYVLYWPLVHDSARLHMSILIAGRLLTLSRQQAAAGEVLAQARVVGALGDLLDAQLRDGEAHSAAL
;
A
#
# COMPACT_ATOMS: atom_id res chain seq x y z
N MET A 1 11.34 4.41 -5.30
CA MET A 1 11.57 3.13 -4.60
C MET A 1 12.24 2.18 -5.59
N LYS A 2 13.33 1.57 -5.23
CA LYS A 2 13.99 0.57 -6.07
C LYS A 2 13.26 -0.77 -5.88
N PRO A 3 13.29 -1.70 -6.85
CA PRO A 3 12.66 -3.01 -6.69
C PRO A 3 13.09 -3.74 -5.40
N GLN A 4 14.35 -3.61 -5.03
CA GLN A 4 14.94 -4.23 -3.84
C GLN A 4 14.38 -3.69 -2.51
N ASP A 5 13.77 -2.50 -2.52
CA ASP A 5 13.21 -1.84 -1.33
C ASP A 5 11.70 -2.07 -1.19
N ILE A 6 11.08 -2.78 -2.14
CA ILE A 6 9.63 -3.04 -2.13
C ILE A 6 9.35 -4.21 -1.19
N GLY A 7 8.64 -3.94 -0.10
CA GLY A 7 8.13 -4.97 0.80
C GLY A 7 6.89 -5.65 0.22
N ILE A 8 6.94 -6.97 0.05
CA ILE A 8 5.82 -7.76 -0.50
C ILE A 8 5.40 -8.80 0.52
N LEU A 9 4.10 -8.87 0.81
CA LEU A 9 3.52 -9.93 1.62
C LEU A 9 2.51 -10.72 0.78
N VAL A 10 2.74 -12.02 0.66
CA VAL A 10 1.83 -12.97 0.01
C VAL A 10 0.94 -13.60 1.06
N LEU A 11 -0.35 -13.33 1.05
CA LEU A 11 -1.34 -14.06 1.85
C LEU A 11 -1.95 -15.18 1.04
N SER A 12 -1.99 -16.37 1.60
CA SER A 12 -2.47 -17.56 0.89
C SER A 12 -2.97 -18.63 1.86
N ASP A 13 -3.93 -19.41 1.43
CA ASP A 13 -4.36 -20.65 2.06
C ASP A 13 -3.61 -21.88 1.52
N MET A 14 -2.65 -21.65 0.60
CA MET A 14 -1.89 -22.69 -0.12
C MET A 14 -0.38 -22.55 0.13
N PRO A 15 0.18 -23.21 1.16
CA PRO A 15 1.58 -22.99 1.56
C PRO A 15 2.62 -23.33 0.49
N VAL A 16 2.36 -24.32 -0.36
CA VAL A 16 3.28 -24.69 -1.44
C VAL A 16 3.33 -23.59 -2.51
N GLU A 17 2.17 -23.12 -2.92
CA GLU A 17 2.04 -22.08 -3.94
C GLU A 17 2.57 -20.73 -3.45
N ALA A 18 2.31 -20.40 -2.18
CA ALA A 18 2.86 -19.20 -1.56
C ALA A 18 4.41 -19.19 -1.60
N ARG A 19 5.05 -20.33 -1.30
CA ARG A 19 6.50 -20.45 -1.41
C ARG A 19 6.99 -20.33 -2.85
N GLN A 20 6.25 -20.89 -3.81
CA GLN A 20 6.61 -20.76 -5.23
C GLN A 20 6.52 -19.31 -5.70
N ILE A 21 5.49 -18.57 -5.28
CA ILE A 21 5.36 -17.14 -5.60
C ILE A 21 6.53 -16.35 -5.01
N VAL A 22 6.85 -16.56 -3.73
CA VAL A 22 7.99 -15.89 -3.10
C VAL A 22 9.30 -16.23 -3.80
N SER A 23 9.53 -17.50 -4.15
CA SER A 23 10.72 -17.93 -4.89
C SER A 23 10.81 -17.30 -6.29
N LEU A 24 9.69 -17.16 -6.98
CA LEU A 24 9.60 -16.49 -8.28
C LEU A 24 9.98 -14.99 -8.20
N LEU A 25 9.70 -14.36 -7.07
CA LEU A 25 9.92 -12.93 -6.86
C LEU A 25 11.30 -12.62 -6.25
N ALA A 26 11.99 -13.62 -5.68
CA ALA A 26 13.16 -13.43 -4.82
C ALA A 26 14.32 -12.67 -5.48
N ASP A 27 14.56 -12.89 -6.78
CA ASP A 27 15.68 -12.27 -7.49
C ASP A 27 15.49 -10.76 -7.65
N ASP A 28 14.26 -10.30 -7.91
CA ASP A 28 13.95 -8.89 -8.12
C ASP A 28 13.47 -8.19 -6.84
N PHE A 29 12.80 -8.95 -5.95
CA PHE A 29 12.16 -8.44 -4.74
C PHE A 29 12.57 -9.25 -3.50
N PRO A 30 13.77 -9.05 -2.97
CA PRO A 30 14.32 -9.84 -1.86
C PRO A 30 13.55 -9.69 -0.55
N LEU A 31 12.68 -8.68 -0.42
CA LEU A 31 11.83 -8.48 0.75
C LEU A 31 10.47 -9.20 0.65
N ALA A 32 10.28 -10.04 -0.37
CA ALA A 32 9.06 -10.84 -0.50
C ALA A 32 8.99 -11.93 0.57
N ALA A 33 7.83 -12.05 1.20
CA ALA A 33 7.56 -13.05 2.21
C ALA A 33 6.12 -13.56 2.09
N SER A 34 5.82 -14.71 2.70
CA SER A 34 4.46 -15.26 2.72
C SER A 34 3.95 -15.46 4.13
N SER A 35 2.63 -15.34 4.28
CA SER A 35 1.86 -15.73 5.45
C SER A 35 0.75 -16.67 4.99
N THR A 36 0.72 -17.88 5.58
CA THR A 36 -0.19 -18.96 5.17
C THR A 36 -1.05 -19.48 6.31
N ASP A 37 -0.90 -18.92 7.49
CA ASP A 37 -1.74 -19.15 8.65
C ASP A 37 -2.75 -18.00 8.76
N GLU A 38 -4.02 -18.30 8.54
CA GLU A 38 -5.11 -17.32 8.55
C GLU A 38 -5.15 -16.53 9.87
N SER A 39 -4.85 -17.18 10.99
CA SER A 39 -4.85 -16.54 12.32
C SER A 39 -3.75 -15.50 12.49
N ARG A 40 -2.71 -15.54 11.66
CA ARG A 40 -1.54 -14.67 11.72
C ARG A 40 -1.49 -13.61 10.63
N HIS A 41 -2.42 -13.63 9.68
CA HIS A 41 -2.38 -12.71 8.54
C HIS A 41 -2.34 -11.23 8.97
N VAL A 42 -3.09 -10.85 9.99
CA VAL A 42 -3.13 -9.47 10.53
C VAL A 42 -1.80 -9.14 11.22
N ASP A 43 -1.33 -10.02 12.11
CA ASP A 43 -0.08 -9.80 12.84
C ASP A 43 1.13 -9.74 11.90
N ASP A 44 1.17 -10.63 10.91
CA ASP A 44 2.25 -10.65 9.90
C ASP A 44 2.22 -9.41 9.01
N PHE A 45 1.03 -8.90 8.68
CA PHE A 45 0.88 -7.65 7.95
C PHE A 45 1.37 -6.46 8.78
N ASP A 46 0.95 -6.35 10.03
CA ASP A 46 1.31 -5.25 10.92
C ASP A 46 2.80 -5.24 11.26
N ALA A 47 3.41 -6.43 11.43
CA ALA A 47 4.83 -6.56 11.70
C ALA A 47 5.69 -6.19 10.48
N ARG A 48 5.26 -6.57 9.27
CA ARG A 48 6.04 -6.38 8.04
C ARG A 48 5.78 -5.06 7.34
N LYS A 49 4.61 -4.48 7.52
CA LYS A 49 4.17 -3.22 6.87
C LYS A 49 4.46 -3.23 5.37
N PRO A 50 3.92 -4.20 4.62
CA PRO A 50 4.28 -4.35 3.22
C PRO A 50 3.81 -3.17 2.38
N ASP A 51 4.56 -2.86 1.33
CA ASP A 51 4.14 -1.93 0.29
C ASP A 51 3.09 -2.57 -0.63
N ILE A 52 3.25 -3.86 -0.89
CA ILE A 52 2.38 -4.62 -1.78
C ILE A 52 1.87 -5.86 -1.06
N LEU A 53 0.56 -6.01 -1.09
CA LEU A 53 -0.15 -7.19 -0.61
C LEU A 53 -0.57 -8.03 -1.81
N LEU A 54 -0.05 -9.26 -1.91
CA LEU A 54 -0.49 -10.24 -2.90
C LEU A 54 -1.47 -11.21 -2.25
N LEU A 55 -2.68 -11.29 -2.78
CA LEU A 55 -3.71 -12.22 -2.33
C LEU A 55 -3.75 -13.43 -3.26
N ALA A 56 -3.22 -14.55 -2.79
CA ALA A 56 -3.08 -15.80 -3.54
C ALA A 56 -3.96 -16.90 -2.93
N PHE A 57 -5.26 -16.72 -3.00
CA PHE A 57 -6.25 -17.66 -2.50
C PHE A 57 -6.88 -18.44 -3.63
N ARG A 58 -7.23 -19.70 -3.37
CA ARG A 58 -7.91 -20.54 -4.35
C ARG A 58 -9.27 -19.99 -4.78
N HIS A 59 -9.97 -19.36 -3.85
CA HIS A 59 -11.28 -18.74 -4.08
C HIS A 59 -11.21 -17.23 -3.85
N LEU A 60 -11.75 -16.49 -4.80
CA LEU A 60 -11.70 -15.03 -4.78
C LEU A 60 -12.46 -14.41 -3.59
N GLU A 61 -13.50 -15.09 -3.12
CA GLU A 61 -14.26 -14.72 -1.92
C GLU A 61 -13.41 -14.77 -0.64
N LEU A 62 -12.43 -15.68 -0.58
CA LEU A 62 -11.46 -15.72 0.51
C LEU A 62 -10.52 -14.52 0.45
N ALA A 63 -10.03 -14.19 -0.74
CA ALA A 63 -9.19 -13.00 -0.93
C ALA A 63 -9.92 -11.73 -0.48
N GLU A 64 -11.18 -11.55 -0.87
CA GLU A 64 -12.01 -10.41 -0.46
C GLU A 64 -12.21 -10.38 1.06
N ARG A 65 -12.55 -11.51 1.67
CA ARG A 65 -12.72 -11.62 3.13
C ARG A 65 -11.45 -11.25 3.89
N HIS A 66 -10.28 -11.72 3.43
CA HIS A 66 -9.00 -11.40 4.07
C HIS A 66 -8.61 -9.94 3.90
N ALA A 67 -8.81 -9.36 2.72
CA ALA A 67 -8.59 -7.93 2.50
C ALA A 67 -9.47 -7.06 3.42
N LEU A 68 -10.75 -7.37 3.53
CA LEU A 68 -11.67 -6.69 4.45
C LEU A 68 -11.31 -6.93 5.92
N GLY A 69 -10.85 -8.13 6.26
CA GLY A 69 -10.37 -8.46 7.61
C GLY A 69 -9.17 -7.61 8.01
N LEU A 70 -8.20 -7.43 7.12
CA LEU A 70 -7.06 -6.54 7.34
C LEU A 70 -7.50 -5.10 7.59
N LEU A 71 -8.40 -4.56 6.77
CA LEU A 71 -8.90 -3.19 6.95
C LEU A 71 -9.62 -2.98 8.27
N ARG A 72 -10.23 -4.03 8.85
CA ARG A 72 -10.97 -3.96 10.12
C ARG A 72 -10.11 -4.17 11.35
N HIS A 73 -9.08 -5.00 11.25
CA HIS A 73 -8.35 -5.51 12.40
C HIS A 73 -6.89 -5.09 12.45
N SER A 74 -6.31 -4.67 11.32
CA SER A 74 -4.92 -4.19 11.26
C SER A 74 -4.84 -2.74 11.70
N GLU A 75 -3.90 -2.44 12.58
CA GLU A 75 -3.59 -1.05 12.96
C GLU A 75 -2.88 -0.30 11.81
N GLN A 76 -2.15 -1.02 10.97
CA GLN A 76 -1.32 -0.44 9.92
C GLN A 76 -2.05 -0.28 8.59
N ALA A 77 -3.03 -1.14 8.28
CA ALA A 77 -3.72 -1.13 6.98
C ALA A 77 -4.44 0.19 6.69
N GLY A 78 -4.94 0.88 7.72
CA GLY A 78 -5.56 2.20 7.59
C GLY A 78 -4.56 3.37 7.60
N LEU A 79 -3.36 3.18 8.16
CA LEU A 79 -2.36 4.23 8.33
C LEU A 79 -1.35 4.30 7.18
N GLN A 80 -0.96 3.14 6.64
CA GLN A 80 0.02 3.04 5.58
C GLN A 80 -0.65 2.65 4.26
N ARG A 81 -0.44 3.46 3.22
CA ARG A 81 -0.88 3.08 1.88
C ARG A 81 -0.08 1.88 1.39
N HIS A 82 -0.77 0.85 1.06
CA HIS A 82 -0.27 -0.35 0.39
C HIS A 82 -1.08 -0.59 -0.89
N HIS A 83 -0.55 -1.39 -1.79
CA HIS A 83 -1.21 -1.74 -3.05
C HIS A 83 -1.61 -3.22 -2.99
N CYS A 84 -2.89 -3.49 -3.19
CA CYS A 84 -3.46 -4.82 -3.07
C CYS A 84 -3.68 -5.44 -4.46
N ILE A 85 -2.96 -6.53 -4.76
CA ILE A 85 -3.05 -7.26 -6.02
C ILE A 85 -3.63 -8.65 -5.74
N VAL A 86 -4.71 -9.01 -6.42
CA VAL A 86 -5.28 -10.35 -6.31
C VAL A 86 -4.82 -11.24 -7.46
N LEU A 87 -4.39 -12.45 -7.13
CA LEU A 87 -4.09 -13.49 -8.11
C LEU A 87 -5.36 -14.31 -8.38
N CYS A 88 -5.69 -14.52 -9.64
CA CYS A 88 -6.89 -15.24 -10.04
C CYS A 88 -6.61 -16.23 -11.16
N ASP A 89 -7.56 -17.12 -11.42
CA ASP A 89 -7.61 -17.96 -12.59
C ASP A 89 -8.49 -17.34 -13.69
N LYS A 90 -8.54 -18.00 -14.84
CA LYS A 90 -9.33 -17.55 -16.00
C LYS A 90 -10.84 -17.51 -15.73
N ASP A 91 -11.34 -18.39 -14.85
CA ASP A 91 -12.76 -18.53 -14.59
C ASP A 91 -13.27 -17.41 -13.67
N ASN A 92 -12.38 -16.90 -12.80
CA ASN A 92 -12.63 -15.81 -11.87
C ASN A 92 -12.26 -14.42 -12.42
N LEU A 93 -11.73 -14.32 -13.64
CA LEU A 93 -11.21 -13.07 -14.21
C LEU A 93 -12.24 -11.93 -14.24
N ARG A 94 -13.49 -12.23 -14.61
CA ARG A 94 -14.57 -11.23 -14.66
C ARG A 94 -14.93 -10.70 -13.27
N GLN A 95 -14.92 -11.58 -12.28
CA GLN A 95 -15.21 -11.20 -10.89
C GLN A 95 -14.07 -10.36 -10.31
N ALA A 96 -12.81 -10.76 -10.53
CA ALA A 96 -11.64 -10.00 -10.13
C ALA A 96 -11.66 -8.59 -10.72
N PHE A 97 -11.94 -8.46 -12.02
CA PHE A 97 -12.11 -7.16 -12.67
C PHE A 97 -13.24 -6.32 -12.03
N ALA A 98 -14.38 -6.94 -11.71
CA ALA A 98 -15.50 -6.24 -11.08
C ALA A 98 -15.14 -5.74 -9.67
N LEU A 99 -14.37 -6.51 -8.91
CA LEU A 99 -13.88 -6.12 -7.58
C LEU A 99 -12.83 -5.00 -7.66
N CYS A 100 -11.93 -5.02 -8.63
CA CYS A 100 -11.02 -3.90 -8.87
C CYS A 100 -11.77 -2.61 -9.24
N ARG A 101 -12.81 -2.69 -10.07
CA ARG A 101 -13.68 -1.52 -10.37
C ARG A 101 -14.37 -0.95 -9.14
N LYS A 102 -14.67 -1.77 -8.14
CA LYS A 102 -15.25 -1.36 -6.86
C LYS A 102 -14.19 -0.91 -5.86
N GLN A 103 -12.92 -0.88 -6.26
CA GLN A 103 -11.77 -0.52 -5.42
C GLN A 103 -11.58 -1.47 -4.21
N CYS A 104 -12.04 -2.71 -4.32
CA CYS A 104 -11.73 -3.75 -3.32
C CYS A 104 -10.28 -4.20 -3.45
N PHE A 105 -9.76 -4.22 -4.68
CA PHE A 105 -8.35 -4.47 -5.02
C PHE A 105 -7.88 -3.41 -6.00
N ASP A 106 -6.57 -3.15 -6.02
CA ASP A 106 -5.96 -2.17 -6.92
C ASP A 106 -5.63 -2.75 -8.30
N ASP A 107 -5.27 -4.03 -8.35
CA ASP A 107 -4.98 -4.75 -9.59
C ASP A 107 -5.30 -6.25 -9.44
N TYR A 108 -5.39 -6.96 -10.57
CA TYR A 108 -5.49 -8.41 -10.61
C TYR A 108 -4.52 -8.99 -11.62
N VAL A 109 -4.02 -10.18 -11.33
CA VAL A 109 -3.12 -10.92 -12.22
C VAL A 109 -3.64 -12.33 -12.44
N LEU A 110 -3.76 -12.72 -13.71
CA LEU A 110 -4.03 -14.11 -14.09
C LEU A 110 -2.79 -14.94 -13.76
N TYR A 111 -2.90 -15.80 -12.74
CA TYR A 111 -1.78 -16.57 -12.23
C TYR A 111 -1.94 -18.07 -12.47
N TRP A 112 -3.14 -18.60 -12.35
CA TRP A 112 -3.40 -20.02 -12.57
C TRP A 112 -4.05 -20.33 -13.92
N PRO A 113 -3.67 -21.44 -14.57
CA PRO A 113 -2.61 -22.35 -14.21
C PRO A 113 -1.24 -21.67 -14.38
N LEU A 114 -0.41 -21.90 -13.39
CA LEU A 114 0.98 -21.45 -13.41
C LEU A 114 1.56 -21.69 -14.80
N VAL A 115 2.18 -20.69 -15.36
CA VAL A 115 3.37 -20.91 -16.21
C VAL A 115 3.60 -19.88 -17.30
N HIS A 116 2.61 -19.09 -17.72
CA HIS A 116 2.83 -18.39 -18.97
C HIS A 116 3.21 -16.91 -18.86
N ASP A 117 2.96 -16.25 -17.72
CA ASP A 117 3.24 -14.81 -17.62
C ASP A 117 3.72 -14.35 -16.22
N SER A 118 4.83 -14.93 -15.77
CA SER A 118 5.51 -14.41 -14.56
C SER A 118 5.91 -12.94 -14.74
N ALA A 119 6.21 -12.52 -15.96
CA ALA A 119 6.55 -11.14 -16.27
C ALA A 119 5.38 -10.18 -15.97
N ARG A 120 4.13 -10.61 -16.15
CA ARG A 120 2.96 -9.78 -15.82
C ARG A 120 2.87 -9.49 -14.31
N LEU A 121 3.13 -10.49 -13.46
CA LEU A 121 3.18 -10.29 -12.01
C LEU A 121 4.29 -9.30 -11.62
N HIS A 122 5.50 -9.47 -12.14
CA HIS A 122 6.61 -8.54 -11.90
C HIS A 122 6.26 -7.12 -12.36
N MET A 123 5.62 -6.97 -13.52
CA MET A 123 5.20 -5.66 -14.01
C MET A 123 4.12 -5.02 -13.16
N SER A 124 3.12 -5.76 -12.67
CA SER A 124 2.12 -5.25 -11.73
C SER A 124 2.79 -4.72 -10.45
N ILE A 125 3.72 -5.48 -9.89
CA ILE A 125 4.48 -5.07 -8.70
C ILE A 125 5.29 -3.80 -8.96
N LEU A 126 6.01 -3.71 -10.08
CA LEU A 126 6.78 -2.52 -10.44
C LEU A 126 5.92 -1.28 -10.64
N ILE A 127 4.76 -1.43 -11.30
CA ILE A 127 3.80 -0.34 -11.49
C ILE A 127 3.25 0.11 -10.14
N ALA A 128 2.83 -0.83 -9.29
CA ALA A 128 2.34 -0.54 -7.94
C ALA A 128 3.39 0.22 -7.10
N GLY A 129 4.65 -0.23 -7.13
CA GLY A 129 5.75 0.44 -6.44
C GLY A 129 5.98 1.87 -6.92
N ARG A 130 5.85 2.14 -8.21
CA ARG A 130 5.94 3.50 -8.78
C ARG A 130 4.77 4.38 -8.31
N LEU A 131 3.55 3.85 -8.33
CA LEU A 131 2.35 4.57 -7.87
C LEU A 131 2.44 4.93 -6.39
N LEU A 132 2.90 4.00 -5.55
CA LEU A 132 3.13 4.26 -4.13
C LEU A 132 4.20 5.32 -3.90
N THR A 133 5.28 5.30 -4.67
CA THR A 133 6.32 6.33 -4.59
C THR A 133 5.76 7.72 -4.92
N LEU A 134 5.01 7.85 -6.00
CA LEU A 134 4.38 9.11 -6.40
C LEU A 134 3.38 9.60 -5.33
N SER A 135 2.56 8.70 -4.80
CA SER A 135 1.59 9.03 -3.75
C SER A 135 2.27 9.53 -2.47
N ARG A 136 3.38 8.89 -2.05
CA ARG A 136 4.17 9.32 -0.88
C ARG A 136 4.83 10.68 -1.10
N GLN A 137 5.35 10.94 -2.30
CA GLN A 137 5.94 12.23 -2.65
C GLN A 137 4.90 13.35 -2.63
N GLN A 138 3.70 13.09 -3.14
CA GLN A 138 2.59 14.06 -3.10
C GLN A 138 2.13 14.36 -1.67
N ALA A 139 2.03 13.34 -0.82
CA ALA A 139 1.68 13.51 0.58
C ALA A 139 2.73 14.35 1.33
N ALA A 140 4.01 14.05 1.14
CA ALA A 140 5.10 14.81 1.75
C ALA A 140 5.12 16.27 1.27
N ALA A 141 4.92 16.52 -0.02
CA ALA A 141 4.84 17.89 -0.56
C ALA A 141 3.64 18.66 0.02
N GLY A 142 2.48 18.00 0.16
CA GLY A 142 1.29 18.57 0.79
C GLY A 142 1.52 18.96 2.25
N GLU A 143 2.23 18.14 3.00
CA GLU A 143 2.57 18.39 4.40
C GLU A 143 3.52 19.58 4.54
N VAL A 144 4.56 19.67 3.70
CA VAL A 144 5.49 20.82 3.68
C VAL A 144 4.74 22.11 3.38
N LEU A 145 3.83 22.11 2.40
CA LEU A 145 3.00 23.28 2.08
C LEU A 145 2.07 23.68 3.22
N ALA A 146 1.49 22.71 3.92
CA ALA A 146 0.64 22.98 5.10
C ALA A 146 1.45 23.61 6.24
N GLN A 147 2.64 23.08 6.51
CA GLN A 147 3.54 23.65 7.53
C GLN A 147 4.01 25.05 7.14
N ALA A 148 4.36 25.30 5.88
CA ALA A 148 4.75 26.62 5.41
C ALA A 148 3.64 27.67 5.59
N ARG A 149 2.37 27.28 5.35
CA ARG A 149 1.22 28.16 5.60
C ARG A 149 1.05 28.51 7.07
N VAL A 150 1.23 27.55 7.97
CA VAL A 150 1.15 27.78 9.43
C VAL A 150 2.25 28.72 9.87
N VAL A 151 3.48 28.53 9.42
CA VAL A 151 4.62 29.41 9.73
C VAL A 151 4.39 30.82 9.19
N GLY A 152 3.87 30.95 7.96
CA GLY A 152 3.51 32.25 7.38
C GLY A 152 2.47 33.00 8.20
N ALA A 153 1.39 32.32 8.60
CA ALA A 153 0.33 32.90 9.42
C ALA A 153 0.84 33.34 10.81
N LEU A 154 1.75 32.57 11.42
CA LEU A 154 2.39 32.96 12.68
C LEU A 154 3.28 34.19 12.51
N GLY A 155 4.02 34.29 11.39
CA GLY A 155 4.81 35.49 11.03
C GLY A 155 3.94 36.73 10.93
N ASP A 156 2.83 36.64 10.20
CA ASP A 156 1.87 37.75 10.03
C ASP A 156 1.27 38.21 11.38
N LEU A 157 0.97 37.27 12.28
CA LEU A 157 0.46 37.58 13.63
C LEU A 157 1.52 38.30 14.48
N LEU A 158 2.77 37.87 14.44
CA LEU A 158 3.87 38.50 15.14
C LEU A 158 4.11 39.91 14.64
N ASP A 159 4.10 40.13 13.33
CA ASP A 159 4.27 41.46 12.72
C ASP A 159 3.10 42.39 13.06
N ALA A 160 1.90 41.87 13.18
CA ALA A 160 0.75 42.64 13.66
C ALA A 160 0.90 43.05 15.11
N GLN A 161 1.33 42.17 16.01
CA GLN A 161 1.55 42.46 17.41
C GLN A 161 2.69 43.45 17.63
N LEU A 162 3.77 43.37 16.87
CA LEU A 162 4.88 44.33 16.93
C LEU A 162 4.42 45.73 16.53
N ARG A 163 3.64 45.86 15.48
CA ARG A 163 3.07 47.16 15.02
C ARG A 163 2.12 47.77 16.05
N ASP A 164 1.29 46.94 16.70
CA ASP A 164 0.40 47.39 17.75
C ASP A 164 1.17 47.83 19.00
N GLY A 165 2.27 47.14 19.35
CA GLY A 165 3.15 47.47 20.44
C GLY A 165 3.90 48.80 20.23
N GLU A 166 4.39 49.05 19.00
CA GLU A 166 5.04 50.29 18.61
C GLU A 166 4.06 51.51 18.62
N ALA A 167 2.81 51.27 18.14
CA ALA A 167 1.77 52.29 18.18
C ALA A 167 1.39 52.66 19.62
N HIS A 168 1.38 51.72 20.54
CA HIS A 168 1.10 51.97 21.97
C HIS A 168 2.25 52.72 22.66
N SER A 169 3.48 52.40 22.29
CA SER A 169 4.67 53.06 22.85
C SER A 169 4.87 54.52 22.35
N ALA A 170 4.36 54.85 21.15
CA ALA A 170 4.41 56.18 20.59
C ALA A 170 3.30 57.14 21.09
N ALA A 171 2.30 56.59 21.79
CA ALA A 171 1.15 57.34 22.32
C ALA A 171 1.30 57.71 23.82
N LEU A 172 2.43 57.40 24.44
CA LEU A 172 2.84 57.78 25.78
C LEU A 172 3.90 58.90 25.75
#